data_92104a336dac30254dd26a7dc94deacd
#
_entry.id   92104a336dac30254dd26a7dc94deacd
#
_cell.length_a   1.000
_cell.length_b   1.000
_cell.length_c   1.000
_cell.angle_alpha   90.00
_cell.angle_beta   90.00
_cell.angle_gamma   90.00
#
_symmetry.space_group_name_H-M   'P 1'
#
loop_
_entity.id
_entity.type
_entity.pdbx_description
1 polymer ?
#
loop_
_entity_poly.entity_id
_entity_poly.type
_entity_poly.pdbx_seq_one_letter_code
_entity_poly.pdbx_strand_id
1 'polypeptide(L)'
;MELFELIQTLNTAHGPSGDEGAVREVIAALARPHADEVTADTLGNLIVRKRGSGPKVMLCAHMDSIGLIVTHIGKEGFLRVGTLGGIAARELLYTPVRFKNGVRGVIVPEEKAEFGKLKLDACYVDIGAKDEEQARRMVQVGDTAVYDTAIFLSGDKVVSPYLDNRISCAVLLRVLEELDACPNDLYLVFSAQEEVGLRGARTAAWSIDPDYALAVDVTDVDDTPGSEKLGTVRLGQGAAVKVMDRSVICHPQLVETLERLAAEREIPVQRDIMRGGGTDAGAIHTTRMGVLTGGVSVPCRYIHTPTEMADLGDAEACVKLLAAFAQEELTQL
;
A
#
# COMPACT_ATOMS: atom_id res chain seq x y z
N MET A 1 -8.58 18.06 -0.46
CA MET A 1 -9.56 16.97 -0.77
C MET A 1 -9.80 16.17 0.49
N GLU A 2 -11.07 15.76 0.77
CA GLU A 2 -11.33 14.89 1.93
C GLU A 2 -10.64 13.53 1.78
N LEU A 3 -10.21 12.93 2.90
CA LEU A 3 -9.40 11.70 2.87
C LEU A 3 -10.11 10.55 2.15
N PHE A 4 -11.43 10.38 2.37
CA PHE A 4 -12.20 9.35 1.65
C PHE A 4 -12.23 9.55 0.13
N GLU A 5 -12.41 10.78 -0.34
CA GLU A 5 -12.41 11.11 -1.78
C GLU A 5 -11.03 10.82 -2.41
N LEU A 6 -9.97 11.09 -1.66
CA LEU A 6 -8.60 10.82 -2.07
C LEU A 6 -8.35 9.30 -2.18
N ILE A 7 -8.73 8.53 -1.16
CA ILE A 7 -8.66 7.07 -1.18
C ILE A 7 -9.47 6.51 -2.38
N GLN A 8 -10.70 6.98 -2.59
CA GLN A 8 -11.54 6.56 -3.70
C GLN A 8 -10.87 6.85 -5.06
N THR A 9 -10.26 8.01 -5.20
CA THR A 9 -9.54 8.40 -6.42
C THR A 9 -8.36 7.47 -6.70
N LEU A 10 -7.56 7.15 -5.69
CA LEU A 10 -6.40 6.28 -5.82
C LEU A 10 -6.81 4.83 -6.09
N ASN A 11 -7.82 4.31 -5.37
CA ASN A 11 -8.20 2.89 -5.44
C ASN A 11 -8.93 2.53 -6.74
N THR A 12 -9.49 3.52 -7.46
CA THR A 12 -10.05 3.30 -8.80
C THR A 12 -9.00 3.24 -9.92
N ALA A 13 -7.79 3.77 -9.67
CA ALA A 13 -6.71 3.75 -10.64
C ALA A 13 -6.11 2.34 -10.78
N HIS A 14 -5.86 1.91 -12.01
CA HIS A 14 -5.16 0.66 -12.28
C HIS A 14 -3.69 0.78 -11.84
N GLY A 15 -3.17 -0.24 -11.15
CA GLY A 15 -1.79 -0.20 -10.66
C GLY A 15 -1.39 -1.40 -9.83
N PRO A 16 -1.52 -2.64 -10.35
CA PRO A 16 -0.91 -3.79 -9.70
C PRO A 16 0.60 -3.76 -9.87
N SER A 17 1.33 -4.53 -9.06
CA SER A 17 2.81 -4.59 -9.10
C SER A 17 3.33 -4.79 -10.52
N GLY A 18 4.21 -3.89 -10.96
CA GLY A 18 4.80 -3.88 -12.31
C GLY A 18 3.97 -3.14 -13.37
N ASP A 19 2.76 -2.67 -13.05
CA ASP A 19 1.91 -1.86 -13.93
C ASP A 19 1.31 -0.64 -13.20
N GLU A 20 2.13 0.04 -12.42
CA GLU A 20 1.74 1.17 -11.54
C GLU A 20 1.54 2.49 -12.32
N GLY A 21 1.79 2.50 -13.62
CA GLY A 21 1.81 3.74 -14.43
C GLY A 21 0.59 4.64 -14.23
N ALA A 22 -0.62 4.08 -14.21
CA ALA A 22 -1.84 4.89 -14.10
C ALA A 22 -2.00 5.50 -12.71
N VAL A 23 -1.79 4.73 -11.63
CA VAL A 23 -1.86 5.28 -10.26
C VAL A 23 -0.75 6.27 -10.00
N ARG A 24 0.45 6.04 -10.52
CA ARG A 24 1.57 6.99 -10.41
C ARG A 24 1.23 8.36 -11.00
N GLU A 25 0.61 8.42 -12.17
CA GLU A 25 0.19 9.69 -12.78
C GLU A 25 -0.88 10.41 -11.95
N VAL A 26 -1.81 9.67 -11.34
CA VAL A 26 -2.81 10.26 -10.43
C VAL A 26 -2.11 10.88 -9.22
N ILE A 27 -1.21 10.14 -8.55
CA ILE A 27 -0.47 10.63 -7.38
C ILE A 27 0.40 11.85 -7.77
N ALA A 28 1.10 11.77 -8.91
CA ALA A 28 1.94 12.88 -9.38
C ALA A 28 1.11 14.15 -9.64
N ALA A 29 -0.08 14.02 -10.23
CA ALA A 29 -0.96 15.16 -10.47
C ALA A 29 -1.42 15.83 -9.16
N LEU A 30 -1.74 15.03 -8.14
CA LEU A 30 -2.15 15.51 -6.82
C LEU A 30 -0.97 16.13 -6.03
N ALA A 31 0.23 15.58 -6.16
CA ALA A 31 1.40 16.06 -5.41
C ALA A 31 2.01 17.36 -5.97
N ARG A 32 1.98 17.56 -7.30
CA ARG A 32 2.65 18.69 -7.97
C ARG A 32 2.34 20.07 -7.40
N PRO A 33 1.10 20.42 -7.01
CA PRO A 33 0.81 21.74 -6.47
C PRO A 33 1.48 22.07 -5.13
N HIS A 34 1.92 21.04 -4.38
CA HIS A 34 2.40 21.15 -3.01
C HIS A 34 3.90 20.82 -2.88
N ALA A 35 4.57 20.41 -3.96
CA ALA A 35 5.94 19.91 -3.97
C ALA A 35 6.89 20.86 -4.71
N ASP A 36 8.16 20.87 -4.30
CA ASP A 36 9.22 21.57 -5.01
C ASP A 36 9.74 20.77 -6.21
N GLU A 37 9.66 19.44 -6.14
CA GLU A 37 10.14 18.54 -7.18
C GLU A 37 9.32 17.25 -7.19
N VAL A 38 8.95 16.79 -8.39
CA VAL A 38 8.23 15.52 -8.59
C VAL A 38 8.90 14.78 -9.75
N THR A 39 9.53 13.66 -9.45
CA THR A 39 10.29 12.84 -10.40
C THR A 39 9.91 11.37 -10.32
N ALA A 40 10.16 10.62 -11.37
CA ALA A 40 10.04 9.17 -11.36
C ALA A 40 11.40 8.55 -11.69
N ASP A 41 11.75 7.49 -10.97
CA ASP A 41 12.98 6.73 -11.26
C ASP A 41 12.75 5.65 -12.33
N THR A 42 13.82 4.94 -12.68
CA THR A 42 13.78 3.89 -13.70
C THR A 42 12.88 2.70 -13.34
N LEU A 43 12.75 2.37 -12.06
CA LEU A 43 11.89 1.27 -11.62
C LEU A 43 10.41 1.68 -11.55
N GLY A 44 10.14 2.99 -11.58
CA GLY A 44 8.80 3.55 -11.58
C GLY A 44 8.36 4.16 -10.26
N ASN A 45 9.24 4.21 -9.24
CA ASN A 45 8.93 4.96 -8.01
C ASN A 45 8.65 6.42 -8.34
N LEU A 46 7.63 6.99 -7.69
CA LEU A 46 7.40 8.43 -7.71
C LEU A 46 8.07 9.05 -6.49
N ILE A 47 8.95 10.01 -6.71
CA ILE A 47 9.71 10.71 -5.67
C ILE A 47 9.26 12.16 -5.66
N VAL A 48 8.66 12.58 -4.58
CA VAL A 48 8.16 13.93 -4.34
C VAL A 48 9.03 14.57 -3.26
N ARG A 49 9.63 15.73 -3.55
CA ARG A 49 10.53 16.41 -2.63
C ARG A 49 9.97 17.75 -2.20
N LYS A 50 10.05 18.01 -0.90
CA LYS A 50 9.88 19.32 -0.28
C LYS A 50 11.20 19.72 0.36
N ARG A 51 11.81 20.77 -0.15
CA ARG A 51 13.17 21.16 0.22
C ARG A 51 13.22 21.81 1.59
N GLY A 52 14.15 21.33 2.42
CA GLY A 52 14.56 21.93 3.66
C GLY A 52 16.07 21.96 3.79
N SER A 53 16.59 22.50 4.87
CA SER A 53 18.04 22.63 5.12
C SER A 53 18.56 21.56 6.11
N GLY A 54 17.68 20.83 6.75
CA GLY A 54 18.01 19.78 7.72
C GLY A 54 18.36 18.44 7.06
N PRO A 55 18.41 17.37 7.85
CA PRO A 55 18.70 16.02 7.34
C PRO A 55 17.67 15.55 6.32
N LYS A 56 18.07 14.58 5.50
CA LYS A 56 17.17 13.93 4.55
C LYS A 56 16.24 12.98 5.28
N VAL A 57 14.95 13.23 5.14
CA VAL A 57 13.88 12.41 5.70
C VAL A 57 13.08 11.77 4.58
N MET A 58 12.94 10.46 4.60
CA MET A 58 12.15 9.70 3.63
C MET A 58 10.88 9.14 4.29
N LEU A 59 9.71 9.51 3.78
CA LEU A 59 8.44 8.87 4.08
C LEU A 59 8.06 8.01 2.88
N CYS A 60 7.90 6.70 3.07
CA CYS A 60 7.68 5.75 1.97
C CYS A 60 6.38 5.00 2.14
N ALA A 61 5.51 5.04 1.11
CA ALA A 61 4.31 4.21 1.00
C ALA A 61 4.26 3.59 -0.39
N HIS A 62 3.96 2.30 -0.50
CA HIS A 62 3.89 1.70 -1.82
C HIS A 62 2.58 2.04 -2.54
N MET A 63 2.68 2.28 -3.84
CA MET A 63 1.53 2.61 -4.68
C MET A 63 1.03 1.42 -5.49
N ASP A 64 1.81 0.35 -5.60
CA ASP A 64 1.35 -0.88 -6.22
C ASP A 64 0.32 -1.58 -5.33
N SER A 65 -0.39 -2.48 -5.92
CA SER A 65 -1.35 -3.34 -5.24
C SER A 65 -1.15 -4.78 -5.67
N ILE A 66 -1.68 -5.71 -4.89
CA ILE A 66 -1.89 -7.07 -5.35
C ILE A 66 -2.74 -7.09 -6.62
N GLY A 67 -2.62 -8.15 -7.40
CA GLY A 67 -3.39 -8.28 -8.64
C GLY A 67 -3.19 -9.64 -9.31
N LEU A 68 -3.69 -9.74 -10.52
CA LEU A 68 -3.60 -10.93 -11.34
C LEU A 68 -2.89 -10.63 -12.66
N ILE A 69 -2.20 -11.63 -13.20
CA ILE A 69 -1.58 -11.58 -14.53
C ILE A 69 -2.04 -12.77 -15.37
N VAL A 70 -2.43 -12.55 -16.61
CA VAL A 70 -2.83 -13.63 -17.53
C VAL A 70 -1.63 -14.49 -17.87
N THR A 71 -1.69 -15.78 -17.58
CA THR A 71 -0.64 -16.74 -17.88
C THR A 71 -0.95 -17.62 -19.09
N HIS A 72 -2.24 -17.86 -19.36
CA HIS A 72 -2.70 -18.67 -20.48
C HIS A 72 -4.14 -18.33 -20.89
N ILE A 73 -4.46 -18.50 -22.18
CA ILE A 73 -5.81 -18.36 -22.74
C ILE A 73 -6.22 -19.74 -23.29
N GLY A 74 -7.28 -20.30 -22.70
CA GLY A 74 -7.79 -21.63 -23.07
C GLY A 74 -8.61 -21.62 -24.35
N LYS A 75 -8.79 -22.79 -24.99
CA LYS A 75 -9.55 -22.96 -26.22
C LYS A 75 -11.00 -22.55 -26.08
N GLU A 76 -11.57 -22.69 -24.89
CA GLU A 76 -12.96 -22.35 -24.58
C GLU A 76 -13.13 -20.85 -24.23
N GLY A 77 -12.04 -20.04 -24.30
CA GLY A 77 -12.06 -18.62 -24.02
C GLY A 77 -11.82 -18.22 -22.56
N PHE A 78 -11.63 -19.18 -21.65
CA PHE A 78 -11.30 -18.92 -20.25
C PHE A 78 -9.82 -18.62 -20.07
N LEU A 79 -9.50 -17.79 -19.06
CA LEU A 79 -8.12 -17.36 -18.78
C LEU A 79 -7.56 -18.09 -17.56
N ARG A 80 -6.30 -18.51 -17.62
CA ARG A 80 -5.51 -18.85 -16.43
C ARG A 80 -4.71 -17.62 -16.02
N VAL A 81 -4.56 -17.43 -14.71
CA VAL A 81 -3.87 -16.28 -14.14
C VAL A 81 -2.86 -16.70 -13.09
N GLY A 82 -1.84 -15.86 -12.92
CA GLY A 82 -0.95 -15.88 -11.78
C GLY A 82 -1.26 -14.72 -10.83
N THR A 83 -0.77 -14.76 -9.58
CA THR A 83 -0.87 -13.65 -8.64
C THR A 83 0.31 -12.68 -8.80
N LEU A 84 0.03 -11.41 -8.60
CA LEU A 84 1.00 -10.37 -8.29
C LEU A 84 0.80 -10.04 -6.82
N GLY A 85 1.81 -10.34 -5.97
CA GLY A 85 1.68 -10.25 -4.52
C GLY A 85 1.06 -11.48 -3.85
N GLY A 86 0.84 -11.35 -2.55
CA GLY A 86 0.41 -12.44 -1.67
C GLY A 86 -1.10 -12.63 -1.63
N ILE A 87 -1.66 -13.43 -2.53
CA ILE A 87 -3.11 -13.68 -2.63
C ILE A 87 -3.43 -15.14 -2.36
N ALA A 88 -4.35 -15.42 -1.45
CA ALA A 88 -4.88 -16.75 -1.25
C ALA A 88 -6.05 -17.04 -2.21
N ALA A 89 -6.01 -18.16 -2.92
CA ALA A 89 -7.00 -18.49 -3.95
C ALA A 89 -8.45 -18.48 -3.45
N ARG A 90 -8.70 -18.84 -2.18
CA ARG A 90 -10.04 -18.83 -1.56
C ARG A 90 -10.65 -17.43 -1.43
N GLU A 91 -9.81 -16.41 -1.33
CA GLU A 91 -10.21 -15.00 -1.17
C GLU A 91 -10.61 -14.35 -2.49
N LEU A 92 -10.27 -15.01 -3.61
CA LEU A 92 -10.58 -14.56 -4.97
C LEU A 92 -11.94 -15.01 -5.48
N LEU A 93 -12.58 -15.98 -4.83
CA LEU A 93 -13.73 -16.67 -5.39
C LEU A 93 -14.91 -15.74 -5.70
N TYR A 94 -15.38 -15.83 -6.96
CA TYR A 94 -16.51 -15.04 -7.48
C TYR A 94 -16.28 -13.52 -7.44
N THR A 95 -15.02 -13.10 -7.34
CA THR A 95 -14.65 -11.69 -7.35
C THR A 95 -14.64 -11.16 -8.79
N PRO A 96 -15.34 -10.05 -9.08
CA PRO A 96 -15.19 -9.33 -10.32
C PRO A 96 -13.77 -8.78 -10.48
N VAL A 97 -13.24 -8.87 -11.68
CA VAL A 97 -11.91 -8.32 -12.02
C VAL A 97 -12.02 -7.42 -13.24
N ARG A 98 -11.13 -6.44 -13.33
CA ARG A 98 -11.05 -5.49 -14.44
C ARG A 98 -9.61 -5.42 -14.94
N PHE A 99 -9.45 -5.63 -16.25
CA PHE A 99 -8.20 -5.44 -16.96
C PHE A 99 -7.94 -3.95 -17.24
N LYS A 100 -6.69 -3.61 -17.50
CA LYS A 100 -6.27 -2.22 -17.79
C LYS A 100 -7.03 -1.58 -18.96
N ASN A 101 -7.34 -2.36 -19.98
CA ASN A 101 -8.10 -1.93 -21.16
C ASN A 101 -9.63 -1.83 -20.94
N GLY A 102 -10.11 -2.08 -19.72
CA GLY A 102 -11.51 -2.01 -19.33
C GLY A 102 -12.31 -3.30 -19.50
N VAL A 103 -11.72 -4.36 -20.05
CA VAL A 103 -12.37 -5.69 -20.07
C VAL A 103 -12.62 -6.14 -18.65
N ARG A 104 -13.80 -6.69 -18.39
CA ARG A 104 -14.20 -7.22 -17.08
C ARG A 104 -14.40 -8.72 -17.15
N GLY A 105 -14.18 -9.37 -16.02
CA GLY A 105 -14.40 -10.80 -15.85
C GLY A 105 -14.70 -11.15 -14.42
N VAL A 106 -14.86 -12.43 -14.17
CA VAL A 106 -15.07 -12.99 -12.82
C VAL A 106 -14.10 -14.16 -12.64
N ILE A 107 -13.41 -14.22 -11.47
CA ILE A 107 -12.60 -15.38 -11.12
C ILE A 107 -13.46 -16.47 -10.47
N VAL A 108 -13.37 -17.70 -10.99
CA VAL A 108 -14.24 -18.81 -10.63
C VAL A 108 -13.40 -20.08 -10.40
N PRO A 109 -13.74 -20.93 -9.40
CA PRO A 109 -13.08 -22.22 -9.23
C PRO A 109 -13.60 -23.23 -10.27
N GLU A 110 -12.79 -24.22 -10.63
CA GLU A 110 -13.25 -25.36 -11.41
C GLU A 110 -14.33 -26.15 -10.63
N GLU A 111 -15.26 -26.76 -11.36
CA GLU A 111 -16.42 -27.48 -10.79
C GLU A 111 -16.05 -28.56 -9.74
N LYS A 112 -14.88 -29.17 -9.91
CA LYS A 112 -14.39 -30.25 -9.03
C LYS A 112 -13.33 -29.79 -8.02
N ALA A 113 -13.13 -28.47 -7.87
CA ALA A 113 -12.13 -27.94 -6.96
C ALA A 113 -12.51 -28.20 -5.49
N GLU A 114 -11.56 -28.67 -4.72
CA GLU A 114 -11.70 -28.86 -3.27
C GLU A 114 -11.46 -27.52 -2.54
N PHE A 115 -12.51 -26.88 -2.03
CA PHE A 115 -12.42 -25.57 -1.39
C PHE A 115 -11.40 -25.53 -0.22
N GLY A 116 -11.27 -26.60 0.55
CA GLY A 116 -10.33 -26.66 1.68
C GLY A 116 -8.84 -26.69 1.28
N LYS A 117 -8.55 -26.96 -0.01
CA LYS A 117 -7.20 -27.05 -0.57
C LYS A 117 -7.06 -26.25 -1.87
N LEU A 118 -7.93 -25.25 -2.05
CA LEU A 118 -8.00 -24.52 -3.30
C LEU A 118 -6.67 -23.82 -3.60
N LYS A 119 -6.17 -24.08 -4.81
CA LYS A 119 -5.00 -23.38 -5.39
C LYS A 119 -5.46 -22.58 -6.60
N LEU A 120 -4.68 -21.57 -6.95
CA LEU A 120 -4.98 -20.72 -8.09
C LEU A 120 -5.07 -21.50 -9.41
N ASP A 121 -4.26 -22.55 -9.57
CA ASP A 121 -4.29 -23.43 -10.75
C ASP A 121 -5.65 -24.12 -10.98
N ALA A 122 -6.47 -24.22 -9.94
CA ALA A 122 -7.84 -24.72 -10.01
C ALA A 122 -8.88 -23.60 -10.17
N CYS A 123 -8.45 -22.37 -10.53
CA CYS A 123 -9.30 -21.24 -10.83
C CYS A 123 -9.08 -20.76 -12.27
N TYR A 124 -10.07 -20.06 -12.79
CA TYR A 124 -9.99 -19.39 -14.09
C TYR A 124 -10.74 -18.05 -14.04
N VAL A 125 -10.43 -17.17 -14.98
CA VAL A 125 -11.21 -15.94 -15.16
C VAL A 125 -12.09 -16.10 -16.40
N ASP A 126 -13.39 -15.88 -16.22
CA ASP A 126 -14.38 -15.82 -17.29
C ASP A 126 -14.58 -14.36 -17.70
N ILE A 127 -14.28 -14.03 -18.96
CA ILE A 127 -14.46 -12.71 -19.56
C ILE A 127 -15.63 -12.69 -20.57
N GLY A 128 -16.44 -13.76 -20.61
CA GLY A 128 -17.56 -13.91 -21.53
C GLY A 128 -17.17 -14.20 -22.99
N ALA A 129 -15.91 -14.63 -23.24
CA ALA A 129 -15.46 -15.01 -24.55
C ALA A 129 -15.95 -16.44 -24.90
N LYS A 130 -16.40 -16.66 -26.14
CA LYS A 130 -16.91 -17.96 -26.59
C LYS A 130 -15.83 -18.95 -27.03
N ASP A 131 -14.63 -18.46 -27.32
CA ASP A 131 -13.49 -19.23 -27.80
C ASP A 131 -12.15 -18.47 -27.57
N GLU A 132 -11.04 -19.14 -27.81
CA GLU A 132 -9.70 -18.59 -27.70
C GLU A 132 -9.47 -17.37 -28.59
N GLU A 133 -10.00 -17.40 -29.84
CA GLU A 133 -9.80 -16.30 -30.79
C GLU A 133 -10.48 -15.02 -30.30
N GLN A 134 -11.70 -15.11 -29.78
CA GLN A 134 -12.38 -13.98 -29.20
C GLN A 134 -11.67 -13.49 -27.94
N ALA A 135 -11.25 -14.37 -27.03
CA ALA A 135 -10.51 -14.00 -25.84
C ALA A 135 -9.21 -13.26 -26.17
N ARG A 136 -8.45 -13.72 -27.16
CA ARG A 136 -7.20 -13.07 -27.62
C ARG A 136 -7.40 -11.69 -28.27
N ARG A 137 -8.60 -11.38 -28.72
CA ARG A 137 -8.96 -10.02 -29.16
C ARG A 137 -9.28 -9.09 -27.99
N MET A 138 -9.66 -9.64 -26.85
CA MET A 138 -10.04 -8.89 -25.66
C MET A 138 -8.86 -8.67 -24.73
N VAL A 139 -8.03 -9.70 -24.50
CA VAL A 139 -6.88 -9.67 -23.58
C VAL A 139 -5.71 -10.51 -24.14
N GLN A 140 -4.51 -10.27 -23.62
CA GLN A 140 -3.31 -10.99 -24.01
C GLN A 140 -2.65 -11.66 -22.80
N VAL A 141 -1.81 -12.67 -23.04
CA VAL A 141 -0.92 -13.21 -21.99
C VAL A 141 0.02 -12.10 -21.54
N GLY A 142 0.13 -11.91 -20.23
CA GLY A 142 0.88 -10.81 -19.62
C GLY A 142 0.03 -9.59 -19.25
N ASP A 143 -1.23 -9.50 -19.71
CA ASP A 143 -2.13 -8.44 -19.24
C ASP A 143 -2.47 -8.61 -17.76
N THR A 144 -2.51 -7.48 -17.05
CA THR A 144 -2.81 -7.44 -15.63
C THR A 144 -4.27 -7.11 -15.36
N ALA A 145 -4.81 -7.65 -14.26
CA ALA A 145 -6.15 -7.38 -13.80
C ALA A 145 -6.16 -7.06 -12.29
N VAL A 146 -7.08 -6.19 -11.92
CA VAL A 146 -7.34 -5.76 -10.54
C VAL A 146 -8.76 -6.13 -10.12
N TYR A 147 -9.05 -6.18 -8.83
CA TYR A 147 -10.43 -6.36 -8.33
C TYR A 147 -11.32 -5.19 -8.76
N ASP A 148 -12.53 -5.50 -9.15
CA ASP A 148 -13.55 -4.51 -9.57
C ASP A 148 -14.71 -4.51 -8.56
N THR A 149 -14.38 -4.23 -7.30
CA THR A 149 -15.32 -4.22 -6.18
C THR A 149 -15.67 -2.80 -5.74
N ALA A 150 -16.73 -2.66 -4.98
CA ALA A 150 -17.24 -1.36 -4.53
C ALA A 150 -16.33 -0.71 -3.47
N ILE A 151 -16.29 0.61 -3.49
CA ILE A 151 -15.65 1.47 -2.47
C ILE A 151 -16.76 2.23 -1.76
N PHE A 152 -16.89 2.07 -0.44
CA PHE A 152 -17.97 2.68 0.32
C PHE A 152 -17.60 2.91 1.79
N LEU A 153 -18.39 3.72 2.47
CA LEU A 153 -18.30 3.93 3.92
C LEU A 153 -19.28 3.03 4.66
N SER A 154 -18.82 2.44 5.75
CA SER A 154 -19.64 1.73 6.73
C SER A 154 -19.43 2.40 8.11
N GLY A 155 -20.26 3.39 8.42
CA GLY A 155 -20.00 4.32 9.51
C GLY A 155 -18.73 5.14 9.23
N ASP A 156 -17.82 5.16 10.19
CA ASP A 156 -16.52 5.87 10.08
C ASP A 156 -15.44 5.01 9.38
N LYS A 157 -15.81 3.85 8.86
CA LYS A 157 -14.88 2.92 8.22
C LYS A 157 -15.02 2.95 6.72
N VAL A 158 -13.88 3.01 6.03
CA VAL A 158 -13.80 2.82 4.58
C VAL A 158 -13.65 1.33 4.28
N VAL A 159 -14.43 0.84 3.32
CA VAL A 159 -14.32 -0.49 2.74
C VAL A 159 -13.95 -0.37 1.28
N SER A 160 -12.86 -0.99 0.89
CA SER A 160 -12.31 -0.89 -0.46
C SER A 160 -11.33 -2.03 -0.73
N PRO A 161 -11.10 -2.44 -1.98
CA PRO A 161 -9.88 -3.14 -2.35
C PRO A 161 -8.71 -2.15 -2.26
N TYR A 162 -7.50 -2.65 -2.05
CA TYR A 162 -6.26 -1.87 -2.15
C TYR A 162 -6.12 -0.72 -1.13
N LEU A 163 -6.75 -0.79 0.05
CA LEU A 163 -6.36 0.05 1.17
C LEU A 163 -4.88 -0.21 1.48
N ASP A 164 -4.46 -1.47 1.35
CA ASP A 164 -3.07 -1.86 1.21
C ASP A 164 -2.56 -1.53 -0.22
N ASN A 165 -1.73 -0.50 -0.43
CA ASN A 165 -1.34 0.51 0.57
C ASN A 165 -1.72 1.93 0.06
N ARG A 166 -2.81 2.02 -0.74
CA ARG A 166 -3.29 3.29 -1.29
C ARG A 166 -3.81 4.26 -0.22
N ILE A 167 -4.24 3.72 0.94
CA ILE A 167 -4.61 4.56 2.08
C ILE A 167 -3.39 5.31 2.61
N SER A 168 -2.23 4.68 2.69
CA SER A 168 -0.99 5.35 3.11
C SER A 168 -0.46 6.32 2.05
N CYS A 169 -0.69 6.03 0.77
CA CYS A 169 -0.45 7.02 -0.28
C CYS A 169 -1.33 8.27 -0.10
N ALA A 170 -2.60 8.08 0.26
CA ALA A 170 -3.51 9.18 0.57
C ALA A 170 -3.05 9.95 1.82
N VAL A 171 -2.61 9.25 2.87
CA VAL A 171 -2.01 9.86 4.06
C VAL A 171 -0.81 10.73 3.70
N LEU A 172 0.14 10.23 2.88
CA LEU A 172 1.30 11.01 2.46
C LEU A 172 0.92 12.25 1.63
N LEU A 173 -0.07 12.15 0.76
CA LEU A 173 -0.58 13.30 0.01
C LEU A 173 -1.21 14.34 0.94
N ARG A 174 -1.96 13.93 1.97
CA ARG A 174 -2.49 14.83 2.99
C ARG A 174 -1.38 15.50 3.80
N VAL A 175 -0.36 14.74 4.22
CA VAL A 175 0.83 15.31 4.88
C VAL A 175 1.46 16.39 4.01
N LEU A 176 1.63 16.14 2.71
CA LEU A 176 2.20 17.11 1.77
C LEU A 176 1.33 18.38 1.64
N GLU A 177 0.00 18.25 1.61
CA GLU A 177 -0.94 19.38 1.58
C GLU A 177 -0.84 20.26 2.84
N GLU A 178 -0.60 19.66 4.02
CA GLU A 178 -0.54 20.37 5.31
C GLU A 178 0.80 21.06 5.58
N LEU A 179 1.84 20.72 4.82
CA LEU A 179 3.18 21.28 5.02
C LEU A 179 3.41 22.51 4.15
N ASP A 180 3.35 23.72 4.72
CA ASP A 180 3.78 24.96 4.03
C ASP A 180 5.30 24.99 3.85
N ALA A 181 6.06 24.66 4.90
CA ALA A 181 7.51 24.56 4.92
C ALA A 181 7.95 23.33 5.73
N CYS A 182 9.13 22.84 5.46
CA CYS A 182 9.72 21.73 6.18
C CYS A 182 11.17 22.08 6.58
N PRO A 183 11.58 21.91 7.85
CA PRO A 183 12.97 22.13 8.25
C PRO A 183 13.91 21.09 7.63
N ASN A 184 13.42 19.87 7.44
CA ASN A 184 14.15 18.76 6.86
C ASN A 184 14.05 18.72 5.32
N ASP A 185 15.03 18.12 4.65
CA ASP A 185 14.94 17.81 3.22
C ASP A 185 14.05 16.58 3.04
N LEU A 186 12.76 16.80 2.85
CA LEU A 186 11.73 15.76 2.92
C LEU A 186 11.49 15.13 1.55
N TYR A 187 11.52 13.80 1.51
CA TYR A 187 11.21 12.96 0.37
C TYR A 187 10.00 12.08 0.68
N LEU A 188 8.89 12.30 -0.02
CA LEU A 188 7.77 11.37 -0.02
C LEU A 188 7.95 10.43 -1.21
N VAL A 189 8.11 9.16 -0.93
CA VAL A 189 8.32 8.12 -1.94
C VAL A 189 7.09 7.25 -2.05
N PHE A 190 6.52 7.20 -3.25
CA PHE A 190 5.48 6.25 -3.60
C PHE A 190 6.17 5.12 -4.36
N SER A 191 6.47 4.04 -3.64
CA SER A 191 7.30 2.95 -4.15
C SER A 191 6.51 2.03 -5.06
N ALA A 192 7.22 1.39 -5.99
CA ALA A 192 6.72 0.39 -6.91
C ALA A 192 7.15 -1.01 -6.48
N GLN A 193 6.33 -2.02 -6.79
CA GLN A 193 6.66 -3.44 -6.61
C GLN A 193 7.03 -3.83 -5.17
N GLU A 194 6.35 -3.26 -4.19
CA GLU A 194 6.48 -3.66 -2.78
C GLU A 194 6.00 -5.10 -2.59
N GLU A 195 4.80 -5.39 -3.06
CA GLU A 195 4.05 -6.65 -2.93
C GLU A 195 4.79 -7.89 -3.46
N VAL A 196 5.78 -7.65 -4.30
CA VAL A 196 6.61 -8.70 -4.92
C VAL A 196 8.06 -8.68 -4.42
N GLY A 197 8.32 -8.00 -3.30
CA GLY A 197 9.60 -8.07 -2.58
C GLY A 197 10.32 -6.74 -2.33
N LEU A 198 9.61 -5.69 -1.94
CA LEU A 198 10.15 -4.39 -1.47
C LEU A 198 11.12 -3.74 -2.47
N ARG A 199 10.84 -3.89 -3.79
CA ARG A 199 11.84 -3.61 -4.83
C ARG A 199 12.09 -2.13 -5.03
N GLY A 200 11.01 -1.34 -5.09
CA GLY A 200 11.06 0.09 -5.33
C GLY A 200 11.72 0.86 -4.21
N ALA A 201 11.32 0.59 -2.97
CA ALA A 201 11.88 1.27 -1.81
C ALA A 201 13.41 1.10 -1.70
N ARG A 202 13.93 -0.07 -2.08
CA ARG A 202 15.37 -0.34 -2.11
C ARG A 202 16.11 0.60 -3.06
N THR A 203 15.60 0.81 -4.27
CA THR A 203 16.24 1.67 -5.27
C THR A 203 16.08 3.15 -4.92
N ALA A 204 14.91 3.54 -4.41
CA ALA A 204 14.66 4.90 -3.96
C ALA A 204 15.56 5.29 -2.78
N ALA A 205 15.63 4.46 -1.73
CA ALA A 205 16.48 4.71 -0.58
C ALA A 205 17.97 4.76 -0.96
N TRP A 206 18.42 3.90 -1.89
CA TRP A 206 19.78 3.97 -2.40
C TRP A 206 20.08 5.31 -3.08
N SER A 207 19.15 5.83 -3.88
CA SER A 207 19.33 7.08 -4.64
C SER A 207 19.25 8.31 -3.75
N ILE A 208 18.29 8.35 -2.82
CA ILE A 208 18.05 9.47 -1.91
C ILE A 208 19.15 9.54 -0.86
N ASP A 209 19.60 8.37 -0.33
CA ASP A 209 20.53 8.26 0.80
C ASP A 209 20.01 9.02 2.03
N PRO A 210 18.86 8.63 2.59
CA PRO A 210 18.23 9.36 3.67
C PRO A 210 18.92 9.08 5.02
N ASP A 211 18.92 10.09 5.89
CA ASP A 211 19.38 9.97 7.28
C ASP A 211 18.31 9.23 8.12
N TYR A 212 17.04 9.54 7.86
CA TYR A 212 15.89 8.99 8.56
C TYR A 212 14.84 8.50 7.55
N ALA A 213 14.16 7.41 7.89
CA ALA A 213 13.06 6.93 7.08
C ALA A 213 11.90 6.39 7.93
N LEU A 214 10.67 6.62 7.48
CA LEU A 214 9.48 5.94 7.97
C LEU A 214 8.79 5.23 6.81
N ALA A 215 8.59 3.92 6.92
CA ALA A 215 7.63 3.24 6.08
C ALA A 215 6.21 3.53 6.59
N VAL A 216 5.34 3.95 5.68
CA VAL A 216 3.93 4.21 5.97
C VAL A 216 3.12 3.15 5.24
N ASP A 217 2.48 2.29 6.01
CA ASP A 217 1.85 1.08 5.50
C ASP A 217 0.55 0.77 6.23
N VAL A 218 -0.15 -0.27 5.85
CA VAL A 218 -1.20 -0.84 6.68
C VAL A 218 -0.62 -1.84 7.69
N THR A 219 -1.39 -2.24 8.68
CA THR A 219 -1.03 -3.32 9.60
C THR A 219 -2.25 -4.13 10.00
N ASP A 220 -2.05 -5.43 10.16
CA ASP A 220 -3.10 -6.35 10.61
C ASP A 220 -3.62 -5.98 11.99
N VAL A 221 -4.92 -6.16 12.17
CA VAL A 221 -5.59 -6.03 13.46
C VAL A 221 -6.09 -7.37 13.97
N ASP A 222 -6.08 -7.55 15.28
CA ASP A 222 -6.49 -8.79 15.95
C ASP A 222 -7.77 -8.56 16.77
N ASP A 223 -8.80 -7.97 16.12
CA ASP A 223 -10.05 -7.57 16.75
C ASP A 223 -11.30 -8.21 16.11
N THR A 224 -11.10 -9.19 15.23
CA THR A 224 -12.21 -9.92 14.58
C THR A 224 -12.71 -11.11 15.43
N PRO A 225 -13.94 -11.61 15.19
CA PRO A 225 -14.43 -12.80 15.88
C PRO A 225 -13.55 -14.03 15.63
N GLY A 226 -13.16 -14.71 16.71
CA GLY A 226 -12.33 -15.93 16.64
C GLY A 226 -10.83 -15.68 16.51
N SER A 227 -10.38 -14.42 16.51
CA SER A 227 -8.95 -14.11 16.59
C SER A 227 -8.35 -14.57 17.93
N GLU A 228 -7.06 -14.91 17.92
CA GLU A 228 -6.34 -15.28 19.14
C GLU A 228 -6.13 -14.11 20.12
N LYS A 229 -6.40 -12.87 19.68
CA LYS A 229 -6.21 -11.61 20.41
C LYS A 229 -4.79 -11.42 20.95
N LEU A 230 -3.82 -11.92 20.22
CA LEU A 230 -2.39 -11.80 20.55
C LEU A 230 -1.76 -10.53 19.97
N GLY A 231 -2.43 -9.89 19.00
CA GLY A 231 -2.00 -8.64 18.40
C GLY A 231 -2.28 -7.44 19.33
N THR A 232 -1.50 -6.40 19.13
CA THR A 232 -1.58 -5.15 19.93
C THR A 232 -2.47 -4.09 19.29
N VAL A 233 -2.76 -4.21 18.00
CA VAL A 233 -3.44 -3.20 17.19
C VAL A 233 -4.94 -3.49 17.07
N ARG A 234 -5.74 -2.42 17.12
CA ARG A 234 -7.20 -2.44 16.98
C ARG A 234 -7.66 -1.30 16.07
N LEU A 235 -8.74 -1.51 15.32
CA LEU A 235 -9.39 -0.43 14.56
C LEU A 235 -9.97 0.64 15.49
N GLY A 236 -9.83 1.92 15.10
CA GLY A 236 -10.39 3.05 15.84
C GLY A 236 -9.60 3.43 17.10
N GLN A 237 -8.35 3.00 17.23
CA GLN A 237 -7.49 3.34 18.35
C GLN A 237 -6.30 4.23 17.97
N GLY A 238 -6.32 4.80 16.77
CA GLY A 238 -5.31 5.72 16.27
C GLY A 238 -4.20 5.05 15.48
N ALA A 239 -3.20 5.86 15.11
CA ALA A 239 -2.07 5.43 14.31
C ALA A 239 -1.24 4.33 15.01
N ALA A 240 -0.81 3.33 14.25
CA ALA A 240 0.02 2.25 14.77
C ALA A 240 1.51 2.59 14.58
N VAL A 241 2.21 2.89 15.70
CA VAL A 241 3.65 3.12 15.72
C VAL A 241 4.34 1.76 15.69
N LYS A 242 4.99 1.44 14.58
CA LYS A 242 5.64 0.15 14.37
C LYS A 242 6.90 0.00 15.22
N VAL A 243 6.93 -1.06 16.03
CA VAL A 243 8.11 -1.47 16.79
C VAL A 243 8.90 -2.52 16.04
N MET A 244 8.20 -3.48 15.41
CA MET A 244 8.81 -4.49 14.53
C MET A 244 7.78 -5.11 13.60
N ASP A 245 8.26 -5.59 12.47
CA ASP A 245 7.64 -6.61 11.65
C ASP A 245 8.64 -7.73 11.35
N ARG A 246 8.31 -8.65 10.43
CA ARG A 246 9.22 -9.75 10.09
C ARG A 246 10.48 -9.28 9.35
N SER A 247 10.45 -8.12 8.72
CA SER A 247 11.52 -7.58 7.87
C SER A 247 12.40 -6.54 8.57
N VAL A 248 11.89 -5.90 9.66
CA VAL A 248 12.58 -4.82 10.36
C VAL A 248 12.32 -4.84 11.87
N ILE A 249 13.33 -4.47 12.64
CA ILE A 249 13.19 -3.97 14.01
C ILE A 249 13.43 -2.47 13.93
N CYS A 250 12.40 -1.68 14.21
CA CYS A 250 12.47 -0.23 14.12
C CYS A 250 13.46 0.37 15.12
N HIS A 251 14.10 1.46 14.72
CA HIS A 251 15.08 2.11 15.59
C HIS A 251 14.39 2.70 16.84
N PRO A 252 14.84 2.38 18.07
CA PRO A 252 14.15 2.77 19.29
C PRO A 252 13.91 4.28 19.41
N GLN A 253 14.88 5.11 19.01
CA GLN A 253 14.73 6.56 19.04
C GLN A 253 13.61 7.07 18.15
N LEU A 254 13.35 6.43 16.98
CA LEU A 254 12.22 6.82 16.12
C LEU A 254 10.89 6.45 16.76
N VAL A 255 10.81 5.27 17.39
CA VAL A 255 9.62 4.86 18.14
C VAL A 255 9.35 5.86 19.27
N GLU A 256 10.37 6.18 20.08
CA GLU A 256 10.27 7.15 21.19
C GLU A 256 9.91 8.56 20.68
N THR A 257 10.49 9.01 19.57
CA THR A 257 10.18 10.32 18.97
C THR A 257 8.71 10.36 18.51
N LEU A 258 8.22 9.34 17.82
CA LEU A 258 6.83 9.27 17.38
C LEU A 258 5.85 9.26 18.57
N GLU A 259 6.14 8.47 19.61
CA GLU A 259 5.32 8.44 20.83
C GLU A 259 5.33 9.77 21.61
N ARG A 260 6.49 10.45 21.69
CA ARG A 260 6.59 11.78 22.29
C ARG A 260 5.77 12.81 21.51
N LEU A 261 5.93 12.86 20.17
CA LEU A 261 5.15 13.77 19.32
C LEU A 261 3.65 13.51 19.41
N ALA A 262 3.25 12.24 19.49
CA ALA A 262 1.86 11.87 19.68
C ALA A 262 1.32 12.39 21.02
N ALA A 263 2.06 12.22 22.10
CA ALA A 263 1.68 12.70 23.43
C ALA A 263 1.60 14.24 23.50
N GLU A 264 2.58 14.95 22.93
CA GLU A 264 2.62 16.41 22.90
C GLU A 264 1.48 17.05 22.10
N ARG A 265 0.97 16.34 21.10
CA ARG A 265 -0.08 16.82 20.20
C ARG A 265 -1.44 16.13 20.39
N GLU A 266 -1.56 15.32 21.42
CA GLU A 266 -2.79 14.57 21.78
C GLU A 266 -3.29 13.69 20.62
N ILE A 267 -2.37 13.10 19.84
CA ILE A 267 -2.68 12.20 18.73
C ILE A 267 -2.86 10.78 19.27
N PRO A 268 -3.98 10.09 19.00
CA PRO A 268 -4.15 8.72 19.43
C PRO A 268 -3.19 7.79 18.68
N VAL A 269 -2.43 6.99 19.44
CA VAL A 269 -1.47 6.02 18.89
C VAL A 269 -1.50 4.72 19.66
N GLN A 270 -1.06 3.66 19.01
CA GLN A 270 -0.88 2.33 19.58
C GLN A 270 0.42 1.72 19.09
N ARG A 271 1.05 0.84 19.90
CA ARG A 271 2.27 0.13 19.48
C ARG A 271 1.93 -1.04 18.57
N ASP A 272 2.69 -1.17 17.49
CA ASP A 272 2.52 -2.24 16.50
C ASP A 272 3.69 -3.24 16.55
N ILE A 273 3.36 -4.51 16.82
CA ILE A 273 4.25 -5.66 16.72
C ILE A 273 3.60 -6.67 15.79
N MET A 274 3.97 -6.60 14.52
CA MET A 274 3.47 -7.48 13.48
C MET A 274 4.36 -8.74 13.37
N ARG A 275 3.78 -9.91 13.62
CA ARG A 275 4.54 -11.19 13.62
C ARG A 275 4.72 -11.81 12.25
N GLY A 276 3.91 -11.43 11.29
CA GLY A 276 3.94 -11.86 9.89
C GLY A 276 4.10 -10.66 8.98
N GLY A 277 4.35 -10.87 7.70
CA GLY A 277 4.49 -9.80 6.72
C GLY A 277 5.76 -8.94 6.91
N GLY A 278 5.88 -7.92 6.11
CA GLY A 278 6.97 -6.95 6.12
C GLY A 278 6.48 -5.67 5.45
N THR A 279 7.28 -4.62 5.50
CA THR A 279 7.02 -3.33 4.87
C THR A 279 8.27 -2.84 4.16
N ASP A 280 8.16 -1.78 3.40
CA ASP A 280 9.30 -1.11 2.75
C ASP A 280 10.45 -0.76 3.73
N ALA A 281 10.17 -0.65 5.03
CA ALA A 281 11.19 -0.47 6.06
C ALA A 281 12.26 -1.56 6.01
N GLY A 282 11.87 -2.80 5.70
CA GLY A 282 12.80 -3.94 5.57
C GLY A 282 13.85 -3.76 4.48
N ALA A 283 13.53 -3.07 3.38
CA ALA A 283 14.48 -2.75 2.32
C ALA A 283 15.28 -1.47 2.60
N ILE A 284 14.62 -0.48 3.20
CA ILE A 284 15.22 0.84 3.46
C ILE A 284 16.33 0.75 4.51
N HIS A 285 16.07 0.12 5.68
CA HIS A 285 17.00 0.13 6.82
C HIS A 285 18.35 -0.53 6.52
N THR A 286 18.42 -1.44 5.55
CA THR A 286 19.65 -2.13 5.13
C THR A 286 20.33 -1.48 3.93
N THR A 287 19.87 -0.32 3.48
CA THR A 287 20.45 0.36 2.32
C THR A 287 21.77 1.02 2.70
N ARG A 288 22.79 0.89 1.83
CA ARG A 288 24.15 1.45 1.99
C ARG A 288 24.78 1.08 3.34
N MET A 289 25.03 2.07 4.19
CA MET A 289 25.60 1.89 5.53
C MET A 289 24.52 1.67 6.61
N GLY A 290 23.28 1.61 6.22
CA GLY A 290 22.11 1.56 7.07
C GLY A 290 21.41 2.92 7.18
N VAL A 291 20.09 2.89 7.37
CA VAL A 291 19.23 4.07 7.53
C VAL A 291 18.47 3.93 8.86
N LEU A 292 18.40 4.99 9.64
CA LEU A 292 17.57 5.01 10.84
C LEU A 292 16.10 4.92 10.42
N THR A 293 15.50 3.74 10.63
CA THR A 293 14.19 3.43 10.05
C THR A 293 13.17 3.06 11.11
N GLY A 294 11.99 3.62 10.98
CA GLY A 294 10.79 3.33 11.74
C GLY A 294 9.59 3.05 10.83
N GLY A 295 8.40 3.02 11.40
CA GLY A 295 7.16 2.87 10.63
C GLY A 295 5.95 3.44 11.37
N VAL A 296 4.99 3.92 10.58
CA VAL A 296 3.66 4.34 11.03
C VAL A 296 2.65 3.62 10.16
N SER A 297 1.75 2.87 10.76
CA SER A 297 0.80 2.05 10.01
C SER A 297 -0.65 2.43 10.30
N VAL A 298 -1.49 2.32 9.25
CA VAL A 298 -2.94 2.42 9.37
C VAL A 298 -3.48 1.04 9.72
N PRO A 299 -4.19 0.86 10.86
CA PRO A 299 -4.85 -0.40 11.17
C PRO A 299 -5.83 -0.82 10.07
N CYS A 300 -5.72 -2.06 9.59
CA CYS A 300 -6.55 -2.56 8.50
C CYS A 300 -6.98 -4.01 8.74
N ARG A 301 -8.24 -4.32 8.46
CA ARG A 301 -8.79 -5.69 8.45
C ARG A 301 -8.78 -6.25 7.03
N TYR A 302 -8.66 -7.57 6.94
CA TYR A 302 -8.86 -8.32 5.69
C TYR A 302 -7.86 -7.92 4.59
N ILE A 303 -6.64 -7.56 4.98
CA ILE A 303 -5.54 -7.19 4.07
C ILE A 303 -5.38 -8.27 3.00
N HIS A 304 -5.07 -7.86 1.75
CA HIS A 304 -4.95 -8.71 0.56
C HIS A 304 -6.27 -9.37 0.11
N THR A 305 -7.42 -8.80 0.49
CA THR A 305 -8.73 -9.27 0.02
C THR A 305 -9.44 -8.22 -0.86
N PRO A 306 -10.50 -8.60 -1.59
CA PRO A 306 -11.27 -7.63 -2.38
C PRO A 306 -12.05 -6.59 -1.55
N THR A 307 -12.06 -6.69 -0.22
CA THR A 307 -12.88 -5.87 0.69
C THR A 307 -12.14 -5.58 2.00
N GLU A 308 -11.03 -4.90 1.91
CA GLU A 308 -10.27 -4.42 3.07
C GLU A 308 -11.04 -3.34 3.82
N MET A 309 -10.77 -3.18 5.12
CA MET A 309 -11.48 -2.22 5.96
C MET A 309 -10.54 -1.48 6.90
N ALA A 310 -10.56 -0.15 6.88
CA ALA A 310 -9.82 0.72 7.79
C ALA A 310 -10.72 1.80 8.39
N ASP A 311 -10.32 2.35 9.54
CA ASP A 311 -10.99 3.48 10.18
C ASP A 311 -10.37 4.79 9.67
N LEU A 312 -11.21 5.74 9.22
CA LEU A 312 -10.73 7.03 8.73
C LEU A 312 -10.06 7.86 9.84
N GLY A 313 -10.50 7.72 11.08
CA GLY A 313 -9.89 8.38 12.23
C GLY A 313 -8.47 7.89 12.50
N ASP A 314 -8.18 6.60 12.28
CA ASP A 314 -6.83 6.05 12.40
C ASP A 314 -5.91 6.60 11.29
N ALA A 315 -6.44 6.72 10.06
CA ALA A 315 -5.69 7.30 8.95
C ALA A 315 -5.42 8.81 9.17
N GLU A 316 -6.38 9.57 9.69
CA GLU A 316 -6.18 10.97 10.09
C GLU A 316 -5.17 11.11 11.23
N ALA A 317 -5.12 10.17 12.17
CA ALA A 317 -4.09 10.13 13.21
C ALA A 317 -2.70 9.92 12.59
N CYS A 318 -2.58 9.07 11.56
CA CYS A 318 -1.34 8.89 10.80
C CYS A 318 -0.92 10.20 10.09
N VAL A 319 -1.85 10.91 9.45
CA VAL A 319 -1.55 12.23 8.83
C VAL A 319 -0.96 13.18 9.85
N LYS A 320 -1.63 13.38 10.99
CA LYS A 320 -1.18 14.29 12.05
C LYS A 320 0.19 13.91 12.61
N LEU A 321 0.42 12.61 12.85
CA LEU A 321 1.68 12.12 13.40
C LEU A 321 2.84 12.30 12.41
N LEU A 322 2.63 11.99 11.15
CA LEU A 322 3.65 12.14 10.11
C LEU A 322 3.94 13.61 9.78
N ALA A 323 2.93 14.48 9.78
CA ALA A 323 3.12 15.91 9.64
C ALA A 323 3.91 16.49 10.83
N ALA A 324 3.64 16.02 12.05
CA ALA A 324 4.40 16.37 13.24
C ALA A 324 5.86 15.94 13.12
N PHE A 325 6.11 14.70 12.65
CA PHE A 325 7.47 14.18 12.47
C PHE A 325 8.22 14.93 11.35
N ALA A 326 7.57 15.27 10.25
CA ALA A 326 8.20 16.03 9.16
C ALA A 326 8.64 17.44 9.61
N GLN A 327 7.91 18.05 10.57
CA GLN A 327 8.21 19.36 11.14
C GLN A 327 9.19 19.33 12.31
N GLU A 328 9.53 18.16 12.83
CA GLU A 328 10.50 18.02 13.93
C GLU A 328 11.90 18.38 13.43
N GLU A 329 12.62 19.20 14.21
CA GLU A 329 14.03 19.50 13.94
C GLU A 329 14.88 18.28 14.31
N LEU A 330 15.06 17.39 13.33
CA LEU A 330 15.89 16.21 13.50
C LEU A 330 17.37 16.60 13.43
N THR A 331 18.15 16.17 14.40
CA THR A 331 19.61 16.38 14.43
C THR A 331 20.29 15.10 13.98
N GLN A 332 21.40 15.25 13.20
CA GLN A 332 22.24 14.08 12.88
C GLN A 332 22.69 13.39 14.18
N LEU A 333 22.43 12.08 14.26
CA LEU A 333 22.81 11.23 15.39
C LEU A 333 24.26 10.78 15.30
#